data_17b5eee0c4fe48c3cfd3135707dd2651
#
_entry.id   17b5eee0c4fe48c3cfd3135707dd2651
#
_cell.length_a   1.000
_cell.length_b   1.000
_cell.length_c   1.000
_cell.angle_alpha   90.00
_cell.angle_beta   90.00
_cell.angle_gamma   90.00
#
_symmetry.space_group_name_H-M   'P 1'
#
loop_
_entity.id
_entity.type
_entity.pdbx_description
1 polymer ?
#
loop_
_entity_poly.entity_id
_entity_poly.type
_entity_poly.pdbx_seq_one_letter_code
_entity_poly.pdbx_strand_id
1 'polypeptide(L)'
;MSRFRESFCLATACLSAWAVAYAQPYELHVEIDRDPAVYAAGETAKVFVRITQDGKAVGGKTARCSWNYGNSNTVTIAESGTTLELTLDRPGQVMLRGDLYDGTNCLMGVDRKGRPAALIIWAGAVFSPERLSIERKRPDDFDAYWDGEVAEMKRRVPLEPSLVRREKAPAAKGFVAWNVEIPCCPRPACAYLSMPEGAKKGSLPAVVMFQGYGASQSVHEFVTNGLFVCVNPHGFGNARPAADWSRFLTNEGNRYEYRGWESRDSCFFHGQILRAVRALEWVKTLPEWDGRNLAVKGVSMGGSQSLQAAALDKDVTLCVPRDPAMCDHAGILSDPPHRSGWPWILANPRNLPAVLGYGPVDPVTLAVSDYYDNVFFAERITCPVYMSTGFSDDVCFSEGVYKAYNALKGPKQIETNPYNGHCATYNRAGERKLLNQER
;
A
#
# COMPACT_ATOMS: atom_id res chain seq x y z
N MET A 1 0.64 24.53 -14.28
CA MET A 1 -0.58 24.42 -13.45
C MET A 1 -1.68 23.51 -14.02
N SER A 2 -1.54 22.87 -15.19
CA SER A 2 -2.66 22.15 -15.84
C SER A 2 -2.56 20.62 -15.93
N ARG A 3 -1.49 19.97 -15.47
CA ARG A 3 -1.29 18.52 -15.68
C ARG A 3 -1.55 17.61 -14.47
N PHE A 4 -1.75 18.15 -13.27
CA PHE A 4 -2.09 17.37 -12.08
C PHE A 4 -3.54 17.54 -11.58
N ARG A 5 -4.35 18.33 -12.28
CA ARG A 5 -5.76 18.56 -11.90
C ARG A 5 -6.76 17.57 -12.51
N GLU A 6 -6.35 16.71 -13.41
CA GLU A 6 -7.28 15.88 -14.18
C GLU A 6 -7.56 14.49 -13.59
N SER A 7 -7.01 14.13 -12.46
CA SER A 7 -7.30 12.83 -11.82
C SER A 7 -8.46 12.84 -10.81
N PHE A 8 -9.14 13.98 -10.63
CA PHE A 8 -10.41 14.05 -9.91
C PHE A 8 -11.50 14.50 -10.87
N CYS A 9 -12.03 13.60 -11.71
CA CYS A 9 -13.33 13.80 -12.32
C CYS A 9 -14.40 13.72 -11.22
N LEU A 10 -14.74 14.86 -10.64
CA LEU A 10 -16.04 15.07 -10.02
C LEU A 10 -17.09 14.96 -11.14
N ALA A 11 -17.77 13.82 -11.19
CA ALA A 11 -18.99 13.68 -12.00
C ALA A 11 -20.07 14.58 -11.43
N THR A 12 -20.15 15.80 -11.95
CA THR A 12 -21.33 16.64 -11.74
C THR A 12 -22.46 16.05 -12.55
N ALA A 13 -23.36 15.33 -11.89
CA ALA A 13 -24.54 14.72 -12.47
C ALA A 13 -25.50 15.82 -12.89
N CYS A 14 -25.69 16.04 -14.19
CA CYS A 14 -26.92 16.65 -14.73
C CYS A 14 -28.05 15.61 -14.66
N LEU A 15 -28.91 15.76 -13.68
CA LEU A 15 -30.20 15.05 -13.59
C LEU A 15 -31.15 15.63 -14.64
N SER A 16 -31.21 15.02 -15.82
CA SER A 16 -32.36 15.09 -16.71
C SER A 16 -32.97 13.68 -16.76
N ALA A 17 -34.08 13.52 -16.03
CA ALA A 17 -34.88 12.32 -16.07
C ALA A 17 -35.62 12.21 -17.41
N TRP A 18 -35.07 11.41 -18.33
CA TRP A 18 -35.81 10.85 -19.45
C TRP A 18 -35.68 9.32 -19.34
N ALA A 19 -36.79 8.62 -19.50
CA ALA A 19 -36.81 7.18 -19.56
C ALA A 19 -35.97 6.70 -20.74
N VAL A 20 -34.71 6.43 -20.50
CA VAL A 20 -33.81 5.74 -21.43
C VAL A 20 -34.17 4.28 -21.34
N ALA A 21 -34.65 3.70 -22.47
CA ALA A 21 -34.68 2.26 -22.62
C ALA A 21 -33.31 1.73 -22.21
N TYR A 22 -33.26 0.85 -21.18
CA TYR A 22 -32.03 0.28 -20.67
C TYR A 22 -31.36 -0.53 -21.78
N ALA A 23 -30.48 0.09 -22.53
CA ALA A 23 -29.51 -0.68 -23.30
C ALA A 23 -28.70 -1.48 -22.27
N GLN A 24 -28.57 -2.79 -22.51
CA GLN A 24 -27.76 -3.63 -21.64
C GLN A 24 -26.34 -3.04 -21.54
N PRO A 25 -25.73 -3.10 -20.35
CA PRO A 25 -24.41 -2.54 -20.16
C PRO A 25 -23.39 -3.24 -21.06
N TYR A 26 -22.39 -2.48 -21.48
CA TYR A 26 -21.26 -3.07 -22.16
C TYR A 26 -20.40 -3.88 -21.18
N GLU A 27 -19.76 -4.93 -21.69
CA GLU A 27 -18.77 -5.75 -20.97
C GLU A 27 -17.41 -5.60 -21.62
N LEU A 28 -16.39 -5.48 -20.81
CA LEU A 28 -15.00 -5.34 -21.23
C LEU A 28 -14.21 -6.60 -20.90
N HIS A 29 -13.57 -7.18 -21.90
CA HIS A 29 -12.65 -8.30 -21.79
C HIS A 29 -11.23 -7.81 -22.05
N VAL A 30 -10.34 -8.01 -21.08
CA VAL A 30 -8.92 -7.66 -21.19
C VAL A 30 -8.11 -8.88 -20.82
N GLU A 31 -7.20 -9.28 -21.69
CA GLU A 31 -6.32 -10.44 -21.51
C GLU A 31 -4.90 -10.08 -21.92
N ILE A 32 -3.94 -10.42 -21.07
CA ILE A 32 -2.51 -10.30 -21.37
C ILE A 32 -1.95 -11.68 -21.73
N ASP A 33 -1.04 -11.73 -22.69
CA ASP A 33 -0.54 -12.98 -23.29
C ASP A 33 0.32 -13.84 -22.37
N ARG A 34 0.64 -13.38 -21.14
CA ARG A 34 1.46 -14.13 -20.17
C ARG A 34 0.95 -13.88 -18.74
N ASP A 35 0.88 -14.95 -17.93
CA ASP A 35 0.58 -14.87 -16.48
C ASP A 35 1.65 -15.65 -15.69
N PRO A 36 2.38 -15.02 -14.77
CA PRO A 36 2.40 -13.57 -14.50
C PRO A 36 2.95 -12.77 -15.69
N ALA A 37 2.48 -11.51 -15.82
CA ALA A 37 2.87 -10.60 -16.89
C ALA A 37 4.30 -10.03 -16.66
N VAL A 38 5.28 -10.92 -16.66
CA VAL A 38 6.71 -10.63 -16.44
C VAL A 38 7.48 -10.98 -17.71
N TYR A 39 8.24 -10.05 -18.22
CA TYR A 39 8.96 -10.11 -19.49
C TYR A 39 10.43 -9.73 -19.31
N ALA A 40 11.30 -10.15 -20.22
CA ALA A 40 12.63 -9.58 -20.31
C ALA A 40 12.57 -8.16 -20.92
N ALA A 41 13.53 -7.30 -20.56
CA ALA A 41 13.65 -5.99 -21.20
C ALA A 41 13.83 -6.16 -22.72
N GLY A 42 13.06 -5.40 -23.50
CA GLY A 42 13.00 -5.50 -24.96
C GLY A 42 11.97 -6.49 -25.51
N GLU A 43 11.36 -7.36 -24.68
CA GLU A 43 10.21 -8.16 -25.10
C GLU A 43 8.95 -7.27 -25.26
N THR A 44 7.93 -7.83 -25.92
CA THR A 44 6.63 -7.18 -26.09
C THR A 44 5.54 -7.98 -25.36
N ALA A 45 4.88 -7.33 -24.42
CA ALA A 45 3.66 -7.83 -23.80
C ALA A 45 2.46 -7.46 -24.67
N LYS A 46 1.55 -8.41 -24.93
CA LYS A 46 0.38 -8.21 -25.75
C LYS A 46 -0.88 -8.20 -24.90
N VAL A 47 -1.62 -7.09 -24.92
CA VAL A 47 -2.88 -6.93 -24.21
C VAL A 47 -4.02 -6.97 -25.22
N PHE A 48 -4.76 -8.06 -25.24
CA PHE A 48 -5.95 -8.22 -26.07
C PHE A 48 -7.16 -7.59 -25.37
N VAL A 49 -7.90 -6.77 -26.12
CA VAL A 49 -9.07 -6.04 -25.64
C VAL A 49 -10.25 -6.33 -26.56
N ARG A 50 -11.39 -6.73 -25.99
CA ARG A 50 -12.66 -6.92 -26.70
C ARG A 50 -13.81 -6.36 -25.89
N ILE A 51 -14.80 -5.80 -26.58
CA ILE A 51 -16.02 -5.26 -25.98
C ILE A 51 -17.19 -6.12 -26.45
N THR A 52 -18.09 -6.45 -25.51
CA THR A 52 -19.36 -7.13 -25.82
C THR A 52 -20.54 -6.34 -25.28
N GLN A 53 -21.70 -6.57 -25.87
CA GLN A 53 -23.01 -6.10 -25.41
C GLN A 53 -24.04 -7.19 -25.71
N ASP A 54 -24.81 -7.60 -24.72
CA ASP A 54 -25.74 -8.76 -24.84
C ASP A 54 -25.04 -10.04 -25.35
N GLY A 55 -23.80 -10.26 -24.91
CA GLY A 55 -22.98 -11.40 -25.31
C GLY A 55 -22.47 -11.34 -26.76
N LYS A 56 -22.76 -10.28 -27.51
CA LYS A 56 -22.30 -10.07 -28.90
C LYS A 56 -21.11 -9.13 -28.91
N ALA A 57 -20.14 -9.42 -29.76
CA ALA A 57 -18.99 -8.54 -29.97
C ALA A 57 -19.43 -7.21 -30.57
N VAL A 58 -18.83 -6.10 -30.16
CA VAL A 58 -19.12 -4.74 -30.58
C VAL A 58 -17.82 -4.05 -30.99
N GLY A 59 -17.76 -3.60 -32.22
CA GLY A 59 -16.62 -2.84 -32.75
C GLY A 59 -16.88 -1.33 -32.87
N GLY A 60 -15.88 -0.60 -33.37
CA GLY A 60 -15.96 0.83 -33.66
C GLY A 60 -15.91 1.73 -32.43
N LYS A 61 -15.69 1.18 -31.23
CA LYS A 61 -15.51 1.96 -30.01
C LYS A 61 -14.08 2.48 -29.92
N THR A 62 -13.89 3.62 -29.28
CA THR A 62 -12.59 4.28 -29.17
C THR A 62 -12.02 4.12 -27.78
N ALA A 63 -10.77 3.68 -27.66
CA ALA A 63 -9.99 3.68 -26.45
C ALA A 63 -8.97 4.85 -26.48
N ARG A 64 -9.04 5.75 -25.52
CA ARG A 64 -7.99 6.74 -25.27
C ARG A 64 -7.00 6.12 -24.28
N CYS A 65 -5.95 5.56 -24.84
CA CYS A 65 -4.93 4.84 -24.09
C CYS A 65 -3.86 5.79 -23.61
N SER A 66 -3.40 5.60 -22.36
CA SER A 66 -2.21 6.22 -21.82
C SER A 66 -1.38 5.15 -21.11
N TRP A 67 -0.08 5.28 -21.18
CA TRP A 67 0.85 4.46 -20.42
C TRP A 67 1.94 5.31 -19.78
N ASN A 68 2.69 4.74 -18.87
CA ASN A 68 3.68 5.49 -18.12
C ASN A 68 4.70 6.18 -19.05
N TYR A 69 5.37 7.17 -18.51
CA TYR A 69 6.33 8.05 -19.18
C TYR A 69 5.71 9.04 -20.21
N GLY A 70 4.38 9.30 -20.07
CA GLY A 70 3.71 10.34 -20.83
C GLY A 70 3.25 9.95 -22.25
N ASN A 71 3.42 8.69 -22.62
CA ASN A 71 2.92 8.18 -23.89
C ASN A 71 1.39 8.09 -23.87
N SER A 72 0.77 8.47 -24.99
CA SER A 72 -0.69 8.33 -25.17
C SER A 72 -1.03 8.10 -26.62
N ASN A 73 -2.11 7.36 -26.87
CA ASN A 73 -2.62 7.11 -28.22
C ASN A 73 -4.14 6.87 -28.17
N THR A 74 -4.80 7.06 -29.31
CA THR A 74 -6.21 6.73 -29.48
C THR A 74 -6.32 5.56 -30.44
N VAL A 75 -6.99 4.50 -29.99
CA VAL A 75 -7.11 3.24 -30.72
C VAL A 75 -8.59 2.89 -30.91
N THR A 76 -8.95 2.42 -32.09
CA THR A 76 -10.30 1.87 -32.34
C THR A 76 -10.31 0.39 -31.97
N ILE A 77 -11.25 -0.01 -31.13
CA ILE A 77 -11.47 -1.41 -30.80
C ILE A 77 -12.33 -2.06 -31.89
N ALA A 78 -11.74 -3.02 -32.59
CA ALA A 78 -12.41 -3.80 -33.61
C ALA A 78 -13.44 -4.77 -33.01
N GLU A 79 -14.44 -5.20 -33.77
CA GLU A 79 -15.40 -6.22 -33.35
C GLU A 79 -14.73 -7.54 -32.99
N SER A 80 -13.70 -7.95 -33.71
CA SER A 80 -12.87 -9.13 -33.43
C SER A 80 -11.97 -8.98 -32.21
N GLY A 81 -11.91 -7.79 -31.63
CA GLY A 81 -10.94 -7.38 -30.61
C GLY A 81 -9.72 -6.66 -31.20
N THR A 82 -8.92 -6.07 -30.34
CA THR A 82 -7.71 -5.31 -30.70
C THR A 82 -6.59 -5.65 -29.73
N THR A 83 -5.40 -5.89 -30.24
CA THR A 83 -4.20 -6.11 -29.43
C THR A 83 -3.44 -4.79 -29.26
N LEU A 84 -3.14 -4.44 -28.01
CA LEU A 84 -2.28 -3.34 -27.62
C LEU A 84 -0.94 -3.91 -27.19
N GLU A 85 0.16 -3.24 -27.54
CA GLU A 85 1.50 -3.70 -27.24
C GLU A 85 2.16 -2.80 -26.19
N LEU A 86 2.77 -3.42 -25.18
CA LEU A 86 3.55 -2.75 -24.15
C LEU A 86 5.00 -3.23 -24.26
N THR A 87 5.92 -2.30 -24.40
CA THR A 87 7.35 -2.58 -24.51
C THR A 87 8.14 -1.67 -23.59
N LEU A 88 9.25 -2.21 -23.05
CA LEU A 88 10.23 -1.44 -22.30
C LEU A 88 11.60 -2.09 -22.53
N ASP A 89 12.57 -1.32 -22.99
CA ASP A 89 13.93 -1.80 -23.32
C ASP A 89 14.87 -1.85 -22.11
N ARG A 90 14.37 -1.47 -20.94
CA ARG A 90 15.07 -1.47 -19.64
C ARG A 90 14.23 -2.14 -18.54
N PRO A 91 14.83 -2.49 -17.40
CA PRO A 91 14.07 -2.90 -16.23
C PRO A 91 13.05 -1.83 -15.82
N GLY A 92 11.82 -2.24 -15.48
CA GLY A 92 10.77 -1.29 -15.11
C GLY A 92 9.37 -1.85 -15.27
N GLN A 93 8.39 -0.97 -15.12
CA GLN A 93 6.95 -1.28 -15.23
C GLN A 93 6.31 -0.46 -16.35
N VAL A 94 5.47 -1.09 -17.15
CA VAL A 94 4.52 -0.41 -18.03
C VAL A 94 3.11 -0.67 -17.56
N MET A 95 2.37 0.41 -17.31
CA MET A 95 0.98 0.36 -16.90
C MET A 95 0.13 1.02 -17.99
N LEU A 96 -0.83 0.29 -18.52
CA LEU A 96 -1.80 0.74 -19.51
C LEU A 96 -3.11 1.13 -18.83
N ARG A 97 -3.56 2.34 -19.13
CA ARG A 97 -4.93 2.79 -18.88
C ARG A 97 -5.58 3.18 -20.21
N GLY A 98 -6.79 2.68 -20.47
CA GLY A 98 -7.56 3.06 -21.66
C GLY A 98 -9.00 3.43 -21.30
N ASP A 99 -9.36 4.70 -21.41
CA ASP A 99 -10.73 5.17 -21.22
C ASP A 99 -11.52 4.94 -22.50
N LEU A 100 -12.66 4.23 -22.38
CA LEU A 100 -13.46 3.78 -23.54
C LEU A 100 -14.63 4.71 -23.85
N TYR A 101 -14.86 4.96 -25.15
CA TYR A 101 -15.87 5.88 -25.64
C TYR A 101 -16.68 5.32 -26.81
N ASP A 102 -17.93 5.75 -26.89
CA ASP A 102 -18.77 5.69 -28.08
C ASP A 102 -19.01 7.13 -28.58
N GLY A 103 -18.31 7.53 -29.62
CA GLY A 103 -18.22 8.95 -30.01
C GLY A 103 -17.60 9.78 -28.87
N THR A 104 -18.40 10.69 -28.30
CA THR A 104 -18.00 11.56 -27.18
C THR A 104 -18.42 11.02 -25.81
N ASN A 105 -19.26 9.99 -25.76
CA ASN A 105 -19.81 9.45 -24.51
C ASN A 105 -18.92 8.36 -23.95
N CYS A 106 -18.65 8.40 -22.63
CA CYS A 106 -17.98 7.30 -21.95
C CYS A 106 -18.79 6.01 -22.08
N LEU A 107 -18.11 4.93 -22.40
CA LEU A 107 -18.71 3.60 -22.48
C LEU A 107 -18.99 3.09 -21.05
N MET A 108 -20.26 2.77 -20.79
CA MET A 108 -20.70 2.39 -19.44
C MET A 108 -20.94 0.88 -19.34
N GLY A 109 -20.41 0.29 -18.29
CA GLY A 109 -20.72 -1.04 -17.82
C GLY A 109 -21.30 -1.00 -16.42
N VAL A 110 -21.12 -2.08 -15.65
CA VAL A 110 -21.51 -2.17 -14.24
C VAL A 110 -20.32 -2.59 -13.37
N ASP A 111 -20.23 -2.01 -12.17
CA ASP A 111 -19.26 -2.41 -11.18
C ASP A 111 -19.65 -3.74 -10.49
N ARG A 112 -18.79 -4.26 -9.61
CA ARG A 112 -19.06 -5.49 -8.85
C ARG A 112 -20.31 -5.45 -7.96
N LYS A 113 -20.88 -4.26 -7.75
CA LYS A 113 -22.12 -4.03 -6.98
C LYS A 113 -23.33 -3.78 -7.89
N GLY A 114 -23.17 -3.96 -9.21
CA GLY A 114 -24.22 -3.75 -10.19
C GLY A 114 -24.53 -2.27 -10.48
N ARG A 115 -23.67 -1.34 -10.10
CA ARG A 115 -23.88 0.10 -10.32
C ARG A 115 -23.23 0.53 -11.64
N PRO A 116 -23.83 1.48 -12.40
CA PRO A 116 -23.21 2.03 -13.59
C PRO A 116 -21.78 2.55 -13.31
N ALA A 117 -20.83 2.14 -14.14
CA ALA A 117 -19.44 2.54 -14.07
C ALA A 117 -18.83 2.65 -15.45
N ALA A 118 -17.95 3.63 -15.66
CA ALA A 118 -17.19 3.75 -16.89
C ALA A 118 -16.31 2.51 -17.09
N LEU A 119 -16.26 1.99 -18.30
CA LEU A 119 -15.35 0.91 -18.68
C LEU A 119 -13.96 1.48 -18.95
N ILE A 120 -12.98 0.94 -18.25
CA ILE A 120 -11.58 1.36 -18.35
C ILE A 120 -10.71 0.11 -18.53
N ILE A 121 -9.88 0.11 -19.55
CA ILE A 121 -8.83 -0.89 -19.72
C ILE A 121 -7.77 -0.63 -18.67
N TRP A 122 -7.49 -1.64 -17.84
CA TRP A 122 -6.37 -1.65 -16.93
C TRP A 122 -5.55 -2.90 -17.20
N ALA A 123 -4.27 -2.73 -17.50
CA ALA A 123 -3.31 -3.81 -17.60
C ALA A 123 -1.91 -3.29 -17.30
N GLY A 124 -1.06 -4.14 -16.74
CA GLY A 124 0.33 -3.80 -16.49
C GLY A 124 1.25 -4.97 -16.77
N ALA A 125 2.47 -4.66 -17.12
CA ALA A 125 3.56 -5.60 -17.33
C ALA A 125 4.83 -5.09 -16.64
N VAL A 126 5.65 -6.02 -16.12
CA VAL A 126 6.95 -5.69 -15.52
C VAL A 126 8.05 -6.36 -16.33
N PHE A 127 9.08 -5.60 -16.63
CA PHE A 127 10.21 -6.00 -17.48
C PHE A 127 11.47 -6.16 -16.64
N SER A 128 12.11 -7.33 -16.72
CA SER A 128 13.31 -7.70 -15.97
C SER A 128 13.27 -7.29 -14.49
N PRO A 129 12.21 -7.67 -13.74
CA PRO A 129 12.04 -7.22 -12.36
C PRO A 129 13.18 -7.65 -11.44
N GLU A 130 13.86 -8.75 -11.73
CA GLU A 130 15.03 -9.24 -10.99
C GLU A 130 16.23 -8.30 -11.04
N ARG A 131 16.26 -7.38 -12.02
CA ARG A 131 17.31 -6.38 -12.20
C ARG A 131 16.99 -5.03 -11.58
N LEU A 132 15.78 -4.87 -11.03
CA LEU A 132 15.38 -3.62 -10.38
C LEU A 132 16.11 -3.48 -9.04
N SER A 133 16.81 -2.36 -8.88
CA SER A 133 17.52 -1.99 -7.66
C SER A 133 17.40 -0.49 -7.41
N ILE A 134 17.61 -0.08 -6.17
CA ILE A 134 17.71 1.35 -5.86
C ILE A 134 19.10 1.86 -6.29
N GLU A 135 19.13 3.03 -6.93
CA GLU A 135 20.38 3.66 -7.38
C GLU A 135 21.02 4.52 -6.29
N ARG A 136 20.19 5.03 -5.37
CA ARG A 136 20.66 5.87 -4.27
C ARG A 136 21.39 5.03 -3.22
N LYS A 137 22.45 5.63 -2.66
CA LYS A 137 23.19 5.04 -1.57
C LYS A 137 22.38 5.11 -0.27
N ARG A 138 22.29 3.99 0.43
CA ARG A 138 21.77 3.92 1.79
C ARG A 138 22.61 4.83 2.70
N PRO A 139 21.99 5.62 3.60
CA PRO A 139 22.74 6.40 4.58
C PRO A 139 23.71 5.52 5.39
N ASP A 140 24.95 5.97 5.56
CA ASP A 140 25.99 5.17 6.22
C ASP A 140 25.63 4.86 7.71
N ASP A 141 24.89 5.77 8.36
CA ASP A 141 24.46 5.64 9.73
C ASP A 141 23.02 5.08 9.88
N PHE A 142 22.40 4.57 8.80
CA PHE A 142 21.00 4.11 8.81
C PHE A 142 20.70 3.11 9.93
N ASP A 143 21.56 2.10 10.09
CA ASP A 143 21.38 1.07 11.12
C ASP A 143 21.56 1.65 12.53
N ALA A 144 22.65 2.41 12.73
CA ALA A 144 22.94 3.03 14.00
C ALA A 144 21.85 4.03 14.41
N TYR A 145 21.32 4.79 13.45
CA TYR A 145 20.23 5.72 13.67
C TYR A 145 18.98 4.98 14.20
N TRP A 146 18.46 4.00 13.44
CA TRP A 146 17.23 3.33 13.84
C TRP A 146 17.36 2.49 15.10
N ASP A 147 18.50 1.83 15.30
CA ASP A 147 18.77 1.08 16.53
C ASP A 147 18.87 2.04 17.74
N GLY A 148 19.47 3.21 17.54
CA GLY A 148 19.54 4.28 18.54
C GLY A 148 18.16 4.86 18.89
N GLU A 149 17.33 5.15 17.89
CA GLU A 149 15.98 5.71 18.09
C GLU A 149 15.06 4.71 18.83
N VAL A 150 15.13 3.43 18.49
CA VAL A 150 14.40 2.39 19.21
C VAL A 150 14.89 2.25 20.66
N ALA A 151 16.21 2.27 20.88
CA ALA A 151 16.80 2.20 22.22
C ALA A 151 16.41 3.44 23.05
N GLU A 152 16.47 4.63 22.48
CA GLU A 152 16.11 5.88 23.14
C GLU A 152 14.62 5.94 23.47
N MET A 153 13.74 5.50 22.57
CA MET A 153 12.30 5.36 22.87
C MET A 153 12.07 4.46 24.09
N LYS A 154 12.72 3.30 24.13
CA LYS A 154 12.60 2.35 25.26
C LYS A 154 13.14 2.93 26.56
N ARG A 155 14.24 3.67 26.51
CA ARG A 155 14.86 4.32 27.67
C ARG A 155 13.99 5.47 28.21
N ARG A 156 13.45 6.31 27.34
CA ARG A 156 12.61 7.49 27.72
C ARG A 156 11.24 7.08 28.23
N VAL A 157 10.68 6.06 27.64
CA VAL A 157 9.34 5.56 27.98
C VAL A 157 9.43 4.05 28.19
N PRO A 158 9.91 3.57 29.34
CA PRO A 158 9.93 2.14 29.65
C PRO A 158 8.53 1.54 29.52
N LEU A 159 8.44 0.32 28.98
CA LEU A 159 7.17 -0.37 28.88
C LEU A 159 6.80 -0.99 30.24
N GLU A 160 5.88 -0.35 30.92
CA GLU A 160 5.28 -0.85 32.15
C GLU A 160 3.84 -1.33 31.85
N PRO A 161 3.54 -2.64 32.01
CA PRO A 161 2.19 -3.15 31.71
C PRO A 161 1.07 -2.46 32.50
N SER A 162 1.36 -1.97 33.70
CA SER A 162 0.42 -1.21 34.55
C SER A 162 0.01 0.15 33.97
N LEU A 163 0.84 0.73 33.09
CA LEU A 163 0.57 2.01 32.44
C LEU A 163 -0.17 1.86 31.10
N VAL A 164 -0.34 0.62 30.62
CA VAL A 164 -1.09 0.35 29.39
C VAL A 164 -2.59 0.45 29.69
N ARG A 165 -3.24 1.44 29.07
CA ARG A 165 -4.69 1.61 29.20
C ARG A 165 -5.42 0.64 28.29
N ARG A 166 -6.40 -0.07 28.86
CA ARG A 166 -7.29 -0.97 28.12
C ARG A 166 -8.74 -0.61 28.40
N GLU A 167 -9.50 -0.29 27.35
CA GLU A 167 -10.93 -0.04 27.43
C GLU A 167 -11.65 -1.10 26.61
N LYS A 168 -12.67 -1.75 27.17
CA LYS A 168 -13.46 -2.77 26.44
C LYS A 168 -14.01 -2.19 25.15
N ALA A 169 -13.85 -2.95 24.07
CA ALA A 169 -14.36 -2.63 22.75
C ALA A 169 -15.41 -3.65 22.33
N PRO A 170 -16.31 -3.31 21.39
CA PRO A 170 -17.23 -4.27 20.79
C PRO A 170 -16.48 -5.47 20.22
N ALA A 171 -17.01 -6.67 20.47
CA ALA A 171 -16.43 -7.93 20.01
C ALA A 171 -17.49 -8.82 19.37
N ALA A 172 -17.11 -9.67 18.45
CA ALA A 172 -17.95 -10.74 17.94
C ALA A 172 -18.19 -11.81 19.03
N LYS A 173 -19.23 -12.61 18.86
CA LYS A 173 -19.52 -13.72 19.78
C LYS A 173 -18.36 -14.70 19.88
N GLY A 174 -17.93 -15.03 21.09
CA GLY A 174 -16.79 -15.91 21.37
C GLY A 174 -15.44 -15.21 21.36
N PHE A 175 -15.42 -13.86 21.29
CA PHE A 175 -14.22 -13.05 21.38
C PHE A 175 -14.32 -12.00 22.47
N VAL A 176 -13.17 -11.54 22.93
CA VAL A 176 -13.00 -10.36 23.75
C VAL A 176 -12.13 -9.35 23.04
N ALA A 177 -12.40 -8.05 23.25
CA ALA A 177 -11.67 -7.00 22.56
C ALA A 177 -11.47 -5.76 23.42
N TRP A 178 -10.43 -4.99 23.10
CA TRP A 178 -10.07 -3.75 23.79
C TRP A 178 -9.51 -2.72 22.83
N ASN A 179 -9.82 -1.46 23.08
CA ASN A 179 -9.02 -0.34 22.63
C ASN A 179 -7.86 -0.18 23.60
N VAL A 180 -6.65 -0.02 23.09
CA VAL A 180 -5.42 -0.04 23.86
C VAL A 180 -4.61 1.22 23.58
N GLU A 181 -4.10 1.86 24.63
CA GLU A 181 -3.11 2.93 24.52
C GLU A 181 -1.84 2.50 25.27
N ILE A 182 -0.76 2.30 24.52
CA ILE A 182 0.54 1.84 24.99
C ILE A 182 1.47 3.04 25.09
N PRO A 183 2.10 3.30 26.26
CA PRO A 183 3.04 4.40 26.39
C PRO A 183 4.17 4.35 25.35
N CYS A 184 4.33 5.46 24.62
CA CYS A 184 5.34 5.63 23.58
C CYS A 184 5.62 7.12 23.38
N CYS A 185 6.71 7.48 22.72
CA CYS A 185 7.03 8.85 22.32
C CYS A 185 7.13 8.96 20.79
N PRO A 186 6.78 10.11 20.20
CA PRO A 186 6.24 11.32 20.84
C PRO A 186 4.75 11.23 21.25
N ARG A 187 4.06 10.16 20.86
CA ARG A 187 2.66 9.86 21.17
C ARG A 187 2.49 8.38 21.50
N PRO A 188 1.46 7.97 22.27
CA PRO A 188 1.20 6.57 22.56
C PRO A 188 1.01 5.75 21.29
N ALA A 189 1.30 4.46 21.34
CA ALA A 189 0.86 3.53 20.32
C ALA A 189 -0.59 3.14 20.64
N CYS A 190 -1.52 3.52 19.78
CA CYS A 190 -2.94 3.23 19.93
C CYS A 190 -3.31 2.06 19.05
N ALA A 191 -3.97 1.05 19.62
CA ALA A 191 -4.31 -0.18 18.92
C ALA A 191 -5.68 -0.71 19.32
N TYR A 192 -6.22 -1.58 18.49
CA TYR A 192 -7.31 -2.49 18.82
C TYR A 192 -6.72 -3.88 19.03
N LEU A 193 -7.10 -4.53 20.12
CA LEU A 193 -6.74 -5.91 20.44
C LEU A 193 -7.99 -6.77 20.42
N SER A 194 -7.95 -7.94 19.80
CA SER A 194 -8.96 -8.99 19.96
C SER A 194 -8.32 -10.37 20.13
N MET A 195 -9.03 -11.26 20.83
CA MET A 195 -8.63 -12.65 21.00
C MET A 195 -9.87 -13.53 21.33
N PRO A 196 -9.80 -14.86 21.13
CA PRO A 196 -10.84 -15.78 21.59
C PRO A 196 -11.08 -15.64 23.10
N GLU A 197 -12.35 -15.71 23.50
CA GLU A 197 -12.74 -15.71 24.91
C GLU A 197 -12.19 -16.96 25.61
N GLY A 198 -11.62 -16.79 26.79
CA GLY A 198 -11.03 -17.90 27.58
C GLY A 198 -9.68 -18.41 27.06
N ALA A 199 -8.99 -17.64 26.24
CA ALA A 199 -7.65 -17.96 25.79
C ALA A 199 -6.70 -18.26 26.94
N LYS A 200 -5.91 -19.33 26.82
CA LYS A 200 -4.97 -19.77 27.86
C LYS A 200 -3.63 -19.07 27.72
N LYS A 201 -2.90 -18.99 28.83
CA LYS A 201 -1.52 -18.48 28.81
C LYS A 201 -0.66 -19.28 27.82
N GLY A 202 0.09 -18.56 26.98
CA GLY A 202 1.04 -19.12 26.02
C GLY A 202 0.40 -19.93 24.88
N SER A 203 -0.88 -19.70 24.55
CA SER A 203 -1.60 -20.54 23.59
C SER A 203 -1.82 -19.92 22.21
N LEU A 204 -1.59 -18.61 22.04
CA LEU A 204 -1.99 -17.91 20.84
C LEU A 204 -0.80 -17.31 20.07
N PRO A 205 -0.66 -17.61 18.76
CA PRO A 205 0.18 -16.80 17.87
C PRO A 205 -0.37 -15.38 17.79
N ALA A 206 0.48 -14.41 17.44
CA ALA A 206 0.09 -13.02 17.32
C ALA A 206 0.17 -12.54 15.85
N VAL A 207 -0.86 -11.83 15.41
CA VAL A 207 -0.90 -11.12 14.15
C VAL A 207 -1.04 -9.62 14.44
N VAL A 208 -0.06 -8.83 14.06
CA VAL A 208 -0.08 -7.38 14.19
C VAL A 208 -0.29 -6.75 12.82
N MET A 209 -1.41 -6.07 12.65
CA MET A 209 -1.78 -5.36 11.45
C MET A 209 -1.46 -3.87 11.60
N PHE A 210 -0.90 -3.28 10.57
CA PHE A 210 -0.72 -1.84 10.45
C PHE A 210 -1.69 -1.26 9.44
N GLN A 211 -2.30 -0.12 9.78
CA GLN A 211 -3.28 0.54 8.91
C GLN A 211 -2.61 1.23 7.71
N GLY A 212 -3.35 1.26 6.59
CA GLY A 212 -3.03 2.05 5.42
C GLY A 212 -3.14 3.56 5.64
N TYR A 213 -2.98 4.32 4.56
CA TYR A 213 -3.10 5.79 4.59
C TYR A 213 -4.50 6.23 5.02
N GLY A 214 -4.54 7.30 5.78
CA GLY A 214 -5.76 7.89 6.31
C GLY A 214 -5.72 8.00 7.82
N ALA A 215 -6.62 8.80 8.38
CA ALA A 215 -6.76 8.96 9.81
C ALA A 215 -8.13 8.43 10.24
N SER A 216 -8.12 7.20 10.75
CA SER A 216 -9.32 6.49 11.22
C SER A 216 -8.98 5.62 12.43
N GLN A 217 -10.01 5.17 13.10
CA GLN A 217 -9.89 4.15 14.14
C GLN A 217 -9.27 2.87 13.57
N SER A 218 -8.63 2.07 14.44
CA SER A 218 -8.07 0.77 14.07
C SER A 218 -9.14 -0.18 13.52
N VAL A 219 -8.77 -0.98 12.54
CA VAL A 219 -9.62 -2.04 11.98
C VAL A 219 -9.89 -3.08 13.06
N HIS A 220 -11.13 -3.57 13.10
CA HIS A 220 -11.54 -4.68 13.97
C HIS A 220 -11.56 -5.97 13.16
N GLU A 221 -10.77 -6.94 13.57
CA GLU A 221 -10.72 -8.27 12.98
C GLU A 221 -10.70 -9.30 14.11
N PHE A 222 -11.28 -10.49 13.86
CA PHE A 222 -11.38 -11.58 14.84
C PHE A 222 -10.76 -12.83 14.26
N VAL A 223 -9.64 -13.23 14.85
CA VAL A 223 -8.86 -14.40 14.43
C VAL A 223 -9.15 -15.55 15.38
N THR A 224 -9.63 -16.69 14.85
CA THR A 224 -10.18 -17.79 15.65
C THR A 224 -9.17 -18.42 16.61
N ASN A 225 -7.90 -18.52 16.20
CA ASN A 225 -6.84 -19.17 16.96
C ASN A 225 -5.64 -18.26 17.17
N GLY A 226 -5.85 -16.94 17.32
CA GLY A 226 -4.74 -16.00 17.42
C GLY A 226 -5.10 -14.73 18.18
N LEU A 227 -4.07 -14.00 18.56
CA LEU A 227 -4.14 -12.60 18.97
C LEU A 227 -4.16 -11.74 17.71
N PHE A 228 -5.12 -10.84 17.59
CA PHE A 228 -5.10 -9.82 16.55
C PHE A 228 -4.92 -8.45 17.16
N VAL A 229 -3.94 -7.70 16.66
CA VAL A 229 -3.68 -6.33 17.07
C VAL A 229 -3.64 -5.43 15.83
N CYS A 230 -4.48 -4.39 15.77
CA CYS A 230 -4.42 -3.41 14.70
C CYS A 230 -3.92 -2.07 15.24
N VAL A 231 -2.75 -1.64 14.78
CA VAL A 231 -2.08 -0.42 15.24
C VAL A 231 -2.50 0.79 14.41
N ASN A 232 -2.90 1.85 15.10
CA ASN A 232 -3.23 3.13 14.52
C ASN A 232 -1.94 3.95 14.25
N PRO A 233 -1.74 4.50 13.04
CA PRO A 233 -0.49 5.17 12.68
C PRO A 233 -0.27 6.51 13.38
N HIS A 234 -1.32 7.13 13.95
CA HIS A 234 -1.28 8.51 14.45
C HIS A 234 -1.02 8.62 15.96
N GLY A 235 -1.19 7.55 16.72
CA GLY A 235 -1.18 7.63 18.18
C GLY A 235 -2.36 8.45 18.72
N PHE A 236 -3.52 8.34 18.09
CA PHE A 236 -4.78 8.94 18.50
C PHE A 236 -5.76 7.86 18.95
N GLY A 237 -6.28 7.94 20.18
CA GLY A 237 -7.00 6.84 20.84
C GLY A 237 -8.25 6.39 20.08
N ASN A 238 -8.40 5.07 19.92
CA ASN A 238 -9.55 4.48 19.20
C ASN A 238 -10.90 4.69 19.91
N ALA A 239 -10.89 4.75 21.25
CA ALA A 239 -12.10 4.96 22.05
C ALA A 239 -12.63 6.40 22.04
N ARG A 240 -11.94 7.31 21.36
CA ARG A 240 -12.36 8.71 21.30
C ARG A 240 -13.66 8.90 20.52
N PRO A 241 -14.51 9.86 20.93
CA PRO A 241 -15.75 10.20 20.22
C PRO A 241 -15.52 10.53 18.74
N ALA A 242 -16.51 10.26 17.90
CA ALA A 242 -16.44 10.57 16.46
C ALA A 242 -16.16 12.06 16.18
N ALA A 243 -16.67 12.96 17.01
CA ALA A 243 -16.39 14.40 16.90
C ALA A 243 -14.90 14.75 17.11
N ASP A 244 -14.22 14.04 18.01
CA ASP A 244 -12.78 14.24 18.25
C ASP A 244 -11.97 13.71 17.06
N TRP A 245 -12.36 12.58 16.47
CA TRP A 245 -11.76 12.07 15.24
C TRP A 245 -11.95 13.03 14.07
N SER A 246 -13.14 13.61 13.91
CA SER A 246 -13.42 14.62 12.87
C SER A 246 -12.54 15.86 13.05
N ARG A 247 -12.36 16.33 14.30
CA ARG A 247 -11.46 17.44 14.61
C ARG A 247 -10.01 17.10 14.37
N PHE A 248 -9.58 15.90 14.74
CA PHE A 248 -8.24 15.39 14.44
C PHE A 248 -7.98 15.34 12.95
N LEU A 249 -8.92 14.79 12.15
CA LEU A 249 -8.84 14.75 10.69
C LEU A 249 -8.63 16.16 10.08
N THR A 250 -9.38 17.13 10.55
CA THR A 250 -9.29 18.51 10.02
C THR A 250 -7.96 19.18 10.37
N ASN A 251 -7.48 19.02 11.60
CA ASN A 251 -6.35 19.76 12.13
C ASN A 251 -5.01 19.05 11.96
N GLU A 252 -5.00 17.74 12.14
CA GLU A 252 -3.77 16.94 12.21
C GLU A 252 -3.72 15.77 11.24
N GLY A 253 -4.85 15.19 10.89
CA GLY A 253 -4.96 14.03 10.00
C GLY A 253 -4.86 14.39 8.52
N ASN A 254 -4.82 15.68 8.17
CA ASN A 254 -4.69 16.11 6.79
C ASN A 254 -3.21 16.36 6.45
N ARG A 255 -2.75 15.77 5.34
CA ARG A 255 -1.40 15.97 4.78
C ARG A 255 -0.28 15.72 5.80
N TYR A 256 -0.44 14.71 6.64
CA TYR A 256 0.56 14.33 7.64
C TYR A 256 1.83 13.71 7.03
N GLU A 257 1.74 13.25 5.80
CA GLU A 257 2.77 12.50 5.08
C GLU A 257 4.09 13.26 4.88
N TYR A 258 4.06 14.57 4.95
CA TYR A 258 5.26 15.39 4.88
C TYR A 258 5.47 16.30 6.10
N ARG A 259 4.80 16.05 7.22
CA ARG A 259 5.05 16.82 8.45
C ARG A 259 6.43 16.53 9.01
N GLY A 260 7.15 17.60 9.37
CA GLY A 260 8.49 17.52 9.92
C GLY A 260 9.54 17.03 8.93
N TRP A 261 9.27 17.20 7.64
CA TRP A 261 10.15 16.79 6.54
C TRP A 261 11.55 17.44 6.58
N GLU A 262 11.74 18.49 7.36
CA GLU A 262 13.00 19.20 7.53
C GLU A 262 14.05 18.40 8.31
N SER A 263 13.62 17.40 9.07
CA SER A 263 14.51 16.58 9.88
C SER A 263 14.02 15.13 9.97
N ARG A 264 14.95 14.19 9.92
CA ARG A 264 14.66 12.78 10.13
C ARG A 264 14.03 12.49 11.51
N ASP A 265 14.35 13.30 12.52
CA ASP A 265 13.87 13.11 13.90
C ASP A 265 12.47 13.71 14.14
N SER A 266 12.06 14.69 13.32
CA SER A 266 10.75 15.34 13.40
C SER A 266 9.73 14.85 12.39
N CYS A 267 10.16 14.07 11.40
CA CYS A 267 9.29 13.51 10.39
C CYS A 267 8.15 12.67 11.00
N PHE A 268 6.92 12.82 10.50
CA PHE A 268 5.76 12.05 10.98
C PHE A 268 6.03 10.55 11.05
N PHE A 269 6.71 10.01 10.03
CA PHE A 269 7.01 8.58 9.93
C PHE A 269 7.97 8.09 11.01
N HIS A 270 8.82 8.95 11.58
CA HIS A 270 9.65 8.62 12.74
C HIS A 270 8.78 8.09 13.90
N GLY A 271 7.83 8.91 14.36
CA GLY A 271 6.94 8.50 15.43
C GLY A 271 6.03 7.31 15.05
N GLN A 272 5.66 7.19 13.77
CA GLN A 272 4.88 6.05 13.28
C GLN A 272 5.65 4.73 13.42
N ILE A 273 6.92 4.70 13.03
CA ILE A 273 7.78 3.52 13.13
C ILE A 273 8.01 3.15 14.61
N LEU A 274 8.29 4.11 15.48
CA LEU A 274 8.47 3.86 16.89
C LEU A 274 7.20 3.29 17.54
N ARG A 275 6.01 3.75 17.14
CA ARG A 275 4.73 3.17 17.61
C ARG A 275 4.53 1.74 17.12
N ALA A 276 4.95 1.41 15.90
CA ALA A 276 4.89 0.04 15.39
C ALA A 276 5.78 -0.89 16.21
N VAL A 277 7.05 -0.52 16.46
CA VAL A 277 7.98 -1.28 17.30
C VAL A 277 7.46 -1.42 18.74
N ARG A 278 6.93 -0.34 19.32
CA ARG A 278 6.33 -0.35 20.67
C ARG A 278 5.15 -1.30 20.78
N ALA A 279 4.30 -1.36 19.76
CA ALA A 279 3.18 -2.29 19.75
C ALA A 279 3.64 -3.75 19.73
N LEU A 280 4.69 -4.09 18.96
CA LEU A 280 5.30 -5.44 18.98
C LEU A 280 5.90 -5.77 20.35
N GLU A 281 6.63 -4.84 20.94
CA GLU A 281 7.19 -5.02 22.29
C GLU A 281 6.07 -5.32 23.31
N TRP A 282 4.97 -4.59 23.25
CA TRP A 282 3.83 -4.82 24.13
C TRP A 282 3.13 -6.16 23.87
N VAL A 283 2.93 -6.56 22.63
CA VAL A 283 2.33 -7.87 22.27
C VAL A 283 3.12 -9.00 22.92
N LYS A 284 4.44 -8.90 22.94
CA LYS A 284 5.33 -9.90 23.56
C LYS A 284 5.17 -10.00 25.10
N THR A 285 4.50 -9.03 25.73
CA THR A 285 4.18 -9.08 27.18
C THR A 285 2.82 -9.69 27.49
N LEU A 286 2.00 -9.96 26.47
CA LEU A 286 0.66 -10.53 26.66
C LEU A 286 0.78 -11.98 27.13
N PRO A 287 0.11 -12.35 28.26
CA PRO A 287 0.24 -13.70 28.79
C PRO A 287 -0.30 -14.77 27.83
N GLU A 288 -1.23 -14.45 26.94
CA GLU A 288 -1.83 -15.38 25.99
C GLU A 288 -0.93 -15.64 24.77
N TRP A 289 0.04 -14.75 24.47
CA TRP A 289 0.98 -14.95 23.37
C TRP A 289 1.83 -16.22 23.59
N ASP A 290 2.01 -17.00 22.50
CA ASP A 290 2.72 -18.30 22.55
C ASP A 290 4.25 -18.18 22.69
N GLY A 291 4.78 -16.96 22.68
CA GLY A 291 6.22 -16.68 22.81
C GLY A 291 7.05 -17.01 21.57
N ARG A 292 6.42 -17.36 20.44
CA ARG A 292 7.14 -17.83 19.23
C ARG A 292 6.65 -17.23 17.94
N ASN A 293 5.34 -17.19 17.72
CA ASN A 293 4.74 -16.79 16.45
C ASN A 293 4.29 -15.33 16.53
N LEU A 294 5.00 -14.45 15.83
CA LEU A 294 4.72 -13.02 15.73
C LEU A 294 4.73 -12.61 14.26
N ALA A 295 3.56 -12.48 13.69
CA ALA A 295 3.40 -12.05 12.30
C ALA A 295 3.04 -10.57 12.21
N VAL A 296 3.53 -9.90 11.17
CA VAL A 296 3.14 -8.53 10.81
C VAL A 296 2.51 -8.49 9.44
N LYS A 297 1.42 -7.74 9.27
CA LYS A 297 0.74 -7.55 7.99
C LYS A 297 0.24 -6.12 7.82
N GLY A 298 0.00 -5.73 6.57
CA GLY A 298 -0.63 -4.45 6.24
C GLY A 298 -0.68 -4.19 4.74
N VAL A 299 -1.43 -3.16 4.36
CA VAL A 299 -1.64 -2.77 2.97
C VAL A 299 -1.18 -1.33 2.79
N SER A 300 -0.54 -1.01 1.65
CA SER A 300 -0.12 0.35 1.33
C SER A 300 0.86 0.90 2.38
N MET A 301 0.54 2.01 3.04
CA MET A 301 1.31 2.51 4.18
C MET A 301 1.41 1.47 5.32
N GLY A 302 0.40 0.61 5.51
CA GLY A 302 0.47 -0.51 6.45
C GLY A 302 1.45 -1.59 6.02
N GLY A 303 1.57 -1.83 4.71
CA GLY A 303 2.60 -2.70 4.14
C GLY A 303 4.01 -2.13 4.37
N SER A 304 4.17 -0.81 4.23
CA SER A 304 5.40 -0.10 4.61
C SER A 304 5.76 -0.34 6.07
N GLN A 305 4.82 -0.10 6.98
CA GLN A 305 5.03 -0.34 8.42
C GLN A 305 5.36 -1.80 8.74
N SER A 306 4.80 -2.75 8.01
CA SER A 306 5.12 -4.17 8.18
C SER A 306 6.58 -4.49 7.86
N LEU A 307 7.12 -3.91 6.77
CA LEU A 307 8.54 -4.04 6.41
C LEU A 307 9.43 -3.38 7.47
N GLN A 308 9.09 -2.16 7.89
CA GLN A 308 9.84 -1.40 8.90
C GLN A 308 9.85 -2.12 10.25
N ALA A 309 8.70 -2.63 10.68
CA ALA A 309 8.57 -3.39 11.93
C ALA A 309 9.38 -4.70 11.90
N ALA A 310 9.32 -5.47 10.81
CA ALA A 310 10.11 -6.68 10.64
C ALA A 310 11.62 -6.42 10.55
N ALA A 311 12.02 -5.25 10.04
CA ALA A 311 13.43 -4.84 9.99
C ALA A 311 13.99 -4.48 11.38
N LEU A 312 13.15 -3.91 12.26
CA LEU A 312 13.56 -3.36 13.55
C LEU A 312 13.28 -4.30 14.74
N ASP A 313 12.43 -5.30 14.58
CA ASP A 313 12.14 -6.30 15.60
C ASP A 313 12.45 -7.72 15.06
N LYS A 314 13.52 -8.33 15.58
CA LYS A 314 13.99 -9.64 15.12
C LYS A 314 13.15 -10.81 15.62
N ASP A 315 12.21 -10.58 16.54
CA ASP A 315 11.26 -11.60 16.98
C ASP A 315 10.09 -11.76 16.00
N VAL A 316 9.98 -10.89 15.00
CA VAL A 316 9.00 -11.07 13.90
C VAL A 316 9.36 -12.33 13.11
N THR A 317 8.40 -13.25 13.04
CA THR A 317 8.58 -14.57 12.40
C THR A 317 7.99 -14.67 11.01
N LEU A 318 7.15 -13.69 10.62
CA LEU A 318 6.49 -13.63 9.31
C LEU A 318 6.10 -12.19 8.97
N CYS A 319 6.41 -11.74 7.75
CA CYS A 319 6.01 -10.43 7.23
C CYS A 319 5.16 -10.58 5.97
N VAL A 320 3.95 -9.98 5.96
CA VAL A 320 2.98 -10.09 4.87
C VAL A 320 2.55 -8.69 4.38
N PRO A 321 3.43 -7.94 3.70
CA PRO A 321 3.10 -6.64 3.16
C PRO A 321 2.35 -6.76 1.82
N ARG A 322 1.26 -6.01 1.66
CA ARG A 322 0.50 -5.90 0.42
C ARG A 322 0.65 -4.49 -0.15
N ASP A 323 0.98 -4.41 -1.44
CA ASP A 323 1.16 -3.14 -2.16
C ASP A 323 1.92 -2.11 -1.29
N PRO A 324 3.12 -2.45 -0.73
CA PRO A 324 3.76 -1.60 0.27
C PRO A 324 4.19 -0.26 -0.30
N ALA A 325 3.85 0.81 0.42
CA ALA A 325 4.26 2.17 0.09
C ALA A 325 5.74 2.42 0.43
N MET A 326 6.28 3.56 0.03
CA MET A 326 7.62 4.05 0.37
C MET A 326 8.75 3.09 -0.05
N CYS A 327 8.58 2.40 -1.18
CA CYS A 327 9.59 1.56 -1.80
C CYS A 327 10.26 2.35 -2.94
N ASP A 328 11.50 2.79 -2.77
CA ASP A 328 12.20 3.72 -3.67
C ASP A 328 11.37 4.96 -4.00
N HIS A 329 10.76 5.56 -2.97
CA HIS A 329 9.81 6.65 -3.18
C HIS A 329 10.44 7.92 -3.77
N ALA A 330 11.75 8.07 -3.75
CA ALA A 330 12.48 9.14 -4.43
C ALA A 330 12.86 8.80 -5.89
N GLY A 331 12.55 7.61 -6.38
CA GLY A 331 12.80 7.24 -7.77
C GLY A 331 12.09 8.12 -8.79
N ILE A 332 10.99 8.78 -8.40
CA ILE A 332 10.32 9.79 -9.23
C ILE A 332 11.22 10.98 -9.61
N LEU A 333 12.28 11.21 -8.86
CA LEU A 333 13.26 12.28 -9.07
C LEU A 333 14.49 11.83 -9.88
N SER A 334 14.58 10.53 -10.26
CA SER A 334 15.66 10.01 -11.10
C SER A 334 15.50 10.45 -12.55
N ASP A 335 16.57 10.31 -13.37
CA ASP A 335 16.56 10.55 -14.81
C ASP A 335 16.98 9.27 -15.55
N PRO A 336 16.10 8.65 -16.35
CA PRO A 336 14.67 8.96 -16.50
C PRO A 336 13.90 8.68 -15.20
N PRO A 337 12.77 9.40 -14.95
CA PRO A 337 11.99 9.21 -13.73
C PRO A 337 11.48 7.77 -13.63
N HIS A 338 11.74 7.12 -12.51
CA HIS A 338 11.13 5.84 -12.17
C HIS A 338 9.77 6.04 -11.52
N ARG A 339 8.82 5.17 -11.82
CA ARG A 339 7.55 5.17 -11.13
C ARG A 339 7.72 4.48 -9.77
N SER A 340 7.75 5.28 -8.70
CA SER A 340 8.07 4.81 -7.35
C SER A 340 6.92 4.93 -6.36
N GLY A 341 5.75 5.33 -6.83
CA GLY A 341 4.57 5.50 -6.00
C GLY A 341 4.34 6.93 -5.53
N TRP A 342 3.45 7.07 -4.57
CA TRP A 342 3.09 8.37 -4.00
C TRP A 342 4.30 9.01 -3.33
N PRO A 343 4.58 10.30 -3.59
CA PRO A 343 5.85 10.92 -3.22
C PRO A 343 6.01 11.23 -1.72
N TRP A 344 5.00 10.97 -0.88
CA TRP A 344 5.06 11.06 0.58
C TRP A 344 5.83 12.30 1.09
N ILE A 345 6.95 12.08 1.81
CA ILE A 345 7.82 13.14 2.36
C ILE A 345 8.26 14.12 1.26
N LEU A 346 8.47 13.64 0.04
CA LEU A 346 8.95 14.43 -1.09
C LEU A 346 7.91 15.44 -1.59
N ALA A 347 6.61 15.24 -1.31
CA ALA A 347 5.53 16.13 -1.74
C ALA A 347 5.38 17.38 -0.86
N ASN A 348 6.33 17.67 0.04
CA ASN A 348 6.31 18.88 0.84
C ASN A 348 6.42 20.16 -0.03
N PRO A 349 6.00 21.32 0.47
CA PRO A 349 5.93 22.54 -0.33
C PRO A 349 7.25 22.98 -0.97
N ARG A 350 8.42 22.69 -0.35
CA ARG A 350 9.72 23.06 -0.87
C ARG A 350 10.11 22.19 -2.07
N ASN A 351 9.87 20.89 -2.00
CA ASN A 351 10.30 19.93 -3.01
C ASN A 351 9.21 19.61 -4.05
N LEU A 352 7.96 20.02 -3.84
CA LEU A 352 6.86 19.78 -4.75
C LEU A 352 7.14 20.21 -6.21
N PRO A 353 7.83 21.35 -6.48
CA PRO A 353 8.22 21.69 -7.85
C PRO A 353 9.08 20.63 -8.53
N ALA A 354 10.03 20.02 -7.82
CA ALA A 354 10.87 18.93 -8.37
C ALA A 354 10.02 17.68 -8.66
N VAL A 355 9.12 17.29 -7.76
CA VAL A 355 8.19 16.17 -7.94
C VAL A 355 7.27 16.39 -9.16
N LEU A 356 6.93 17.64 -9.45
CA LEU A 356 6.13 18.02 -10.60
C LEU A 356 6.94 18.24 -11.89
N GLY A 357 8.26 18.06 -11.83
CA GLY A 357 9.16 18.10 -12.99
C GLY A 357 9.57 19.50 -13.45
N TYR A 358 9.45 20.55 -12.63
CA TYR A 358 9.82 21.92 -13.01
C TYR A 358 10.68 22.69 -12.00
N GLY A 359 11.30 22.00 -11.06
CA GLY A 359 12.16 22.61 -10.04
C GLY A 359 13.31 21.71 -9.63
N PRO A 360 14.31 22.26 -8.94
CA PRO A 360 15.41 21.48 -8.40
C PRO A 360 14.93 20.60 -7.24
N VAL A 361 15.59 19.46 -7.06
CA VAL A 361 15.39 18.60 -5.90
C VAL A 361 15.95 19.27 -4.65
N ASP A 362 15.16 19.34 -3.58
CA ASP A 362 15.64 19.81 -2.28
C ASP A 362 16.51 18.71 -1.62
N PRO A 363 17.81 18.94 -1.43
CA PRO A 363 18.70 17.92 -0.90
C PRO A 363 18.39 17.55 0.55
N VAL A 364 17.81 18.46 1.34
CA VAL A 364 17.42 18.16 2.72
C VAL A 364 16.26 17.16 2.76
N THR A 365 15.22 17.44 1.96
CA THR A 365 14.08 16.52 1.84
C THR A 365 14.52 15.14 1.35
N LEU A 366 15.39 15.09 0.35
CA LEU A 366 15.88 13.83 -0.21
C LEU A 366 16.66 13.04 0.86
N ALA A 367 17.60 13.67 1.55
CA ALA A 367 18.37 13.04 2.62
C ALA A 367 17.48 12.54 3.77
N VAL A 368 16.45 13.29 4.17
CA VAL A 368 15.46 12.84 5.16
C VAL A 368 14.69 11.64 4.64
N SER A 369 14.24 11.68 3.39
CA SER A 369 13.42 10.60 2.82
C SER A 369 14.15 9.26 2.76
N ASP A 370 15.46 9.24 2.59
CA ASP A 370 16.27 8.02 2.53
C ASP A 370 16.24 7.23 3.85
N TYR A 371 16.04 7.88 5.00
CA TYR A 371 15.86 7.18 6.29
C TYR A 371 14.53 6.43 6.40
N TYR A 372 13.60 6.65 5.48
CA TYR A 372 12.25 6.06 5.50
C TYR A 372 11.95 5.15 4.32
N ASP A 373 12.93 4.95 3.42
CA ASP A 373 12.75 4.11 2.24
C ASP A 373 12.78 2.62 2.60
N ASN A 374 11.75 1.90 2.20
CA ASN A 374 11.60 0.48 2.52
C ASN A 374 12.59 -0.43 1.82
N VAL A 375 13.27 0.02 0.77
CA VAL A 375 14.36 -0.74 0.17
C VAL A 375 15.50 -0.93 1.17
N PHE A 376 15.82 0.11 1.95
CA PHE A 376 16.87 0.04 2.97
C PHE A 376 16.45 -0.74 4.21
N PHE A 377 15.16 -0.70 4.60
CA PHE A 377 14.65 -1.57 5.65
C PHE A 377 14.63 -3.04 5.23
N ALA A 378 14.30 -3.34 3.97
CA ALA A 378 14.25 -4.71 3.44
C ALA A 378 15.59 -5.44 3.61
N GLU A 379 16.72 -4.74 3.50
CA GLU A 379 18.05 -5.32 3.71
C GLU A 379 18.28 -5.88 5.13
N ARG A 380 17.49 -5.42 6.12
CA ARG A 380 17.57 -5.83 7.52
C ARG A 380 16.66 -6.99 7.88
N ILE A 381 15.68 -7.34 7.02
CA ILE A 381 14.67 -8.36 7.31
C ILE A 381 15.26 -9.75 7.15
N THR A 382 15.08 -10.59 8.18
CA THR A 382 15.58 -11.98 8.19
C THR A 382 14.47 -13.03 8.20
N CYS A 383 13.25 -12.65 8.63
CA CYS A 383 12.10 -13.56 8.59
C CYS A 383 11.57 -13.77 7.16
N PRO A 384 10.80 -14.83 6.89
CA PRO A 384 10.09 -14.99 5.63
C PRO A 384 9.17 -13.81 5.31
N VAL A 385 9.22 -13.35 4.04
CA VAL A 385 8.38 -12.27 3.54
C VAL A 385 7.51 -12.77 2.38
N TYR A 386 6.20 -12.61 2.52
CA TYR A 386 5.22 -12.87 1.47
C TYR A 386 4.61 -11.54 1.02
N MET A 387 5.11 -11.01 -0.08
CA MET A 387 4.73 -9.70 -0.63
C MET A 387 3.68 -9.85 -1.72
N SER A 388 2.87 -8.82 -1.98
CA SER A 388 2.06 -8.76 -3.20
C SER A 388 2.05 -7.37 -3.81
N THR A 389 1.81 -7.31 -5.13
CA THR A 389 1.70 -6.05 -5.88
C THR A 389 0.84 -6.22 -7.13
N GLY A 390 0.09 -5.18 -7.49
CA GLY A 390 -0.68 -5.12 -8.72
C GLY A 390 0.05 -4.35 -9.81
N PHE A 391 0.14 -4.89 -11.03
CA PHE A 391 0.86 -4.21 -12.12
C PHE A 391 0.10 -3.01 -12.69
N SER A 392 -1.16 -2.82 -12.29
CA SER A 392 -1.95 -1.62 -12.58
C SER A 392 -2.10 -0.70 -11.35
N ASP A 393 -1.25 -0.87 -10.33
CA ASP A 393 -1.21 0.01 -9.15
C ASP A 393 -0.54 1.35 -9.51
N ASP A 394 -1.32 2.43 -9.44
CA ASP A 394 -0.90 3.81 -9.73
C ASP A 394 -0.57 4.62 -8.47
N VAL A 395 -0.57 3.97 -7.31
CA VAL A 395 -0.24 4.55 -6.00
C VAL A 395 1.07 3.98 -5.45
N CYS A 396 1.19 2.64 -5.40
CA CYS A 396 2.40 1.94 -4.97
C CYS A 396 2.92 1.11 -6.16
N PHE A 397 3.65 1.76 -7.05
CA PHE A 397 4.09 1.12 -8.30
C PHE A 397 4.91 -0.14 -8.05
N SER A 398 4.60 -1.19 -8.81
CA SER A 398 5.31 -2.47 -8.72
C SER A 398 6.81 -2.35 -8.94
N GLU A 399 7.28 -1.36 -9.71
CA GLU A 399 8.70 -1.10 -9.89
C GLU A 399 9.41 -0.84 -8.56
N GLY A 400 8.88 0.06 -7.73
CA GLY A 400 9.42 0.31 -6.39
C GLY A 400 9.28 -0.91 -5.46
N VAL A 401 8.13 -1.60 -5.52
CA VAL A 401 7.88 -2.80 -4.73
C VAL A 401 8.89 -3.91 -5.04
N TYR A 402 9.22 -4.13 -6.32
CA TYR A 402 10.26 -5.08 -6.71
C TYR A 402 11.66 -4.68 -6.24
N LYS A 403 12.00 -3.39 -6.18
CA LYS A 403 13.27 -2.93 -5.61
C LYS A 403 13.39 -3.33 -4.14
N ALA A 404 12.34 -3.12 -3.34
CA ALA A 404 12.30 -3.59 -1.96
C ALA A 404 12.31 -5.12 -1.86
N TYR A 405 11.56 -5.82 -2.71
CA TYR A 405 11.56 -7.27 -2.78
C TYR A 405 12.95 -7.84 -3.09
N ASN A 406 13.66 -7.26 -4.06
CA ASN A 406 15.00 -7.71 -4.44
C ASN A 406 16.02 -7.49 -3.33
N ALA A 407 15.88 -6.43 -2.55
CA ALA A 407 16.74 -6.11 -1.40
C ALA A 407 16.59 -7.08 -0.22
N LEU A 408 15.47 -7.82 -0.12
CA LEU A 408 15.26 -8.85 0.90
C LEU A 408 16.29 -9.97 0.77
N LYS A 409 16.92 -10.35 1.88
CA LYS A 409 17.97 -11.38 1.95
C LYS A 409 17.45 -12.74 2.44
N GLY A 410 16.33 -12.75 3.16
CA GLY A 410 15.70 -13.95 3.70
C GLY A 410 14.78 -14.66 2.69
N PRO A 411 14.08 -15.71 3.13
CA PRO A 411 13.07 -16.38 2.32
C PRO A 411 11.99 -15.40 1.87
N LYS A 412 11.68 -15.38 0.58
CA LYS A 412 10.75 -14.40 0.02
C LYS A 412 9.92 -14.96 -1.11
N GLN A 413 8.67 -14.48 -1.21
CA GLN A 413 7.77 -14.76 -2.32
C GLN A 413 6.99 -13.49 -2.65
N ILE A 414 6.71 -13.26 -3.93
CA ILE A 414 5.86 -12.16 -4.40
C ILE A 414 4.69 -12.72 -5.22
N GLU A 415 3.48 -12.29 -4.89
CA GLU A 415 2.26 -12.57 -5.64
C GLU A 415 1.85 -11.32 -6.43
N THR A 416 1.56 -11.50 -7.71
CA THR A 416 1.33 -10.37 -8.63
C THR A 416 0.02 -10.55 -9.39
N ASN A 417 -0.52 -9.45 -9.93
CA ASN A 417 -1.66 -9.49 -10.82
C ASN A 417 -1.59 -8.34 -11.85
N PRO A 418 -1.68 -8.63 -13.15
CA PRO A 418 -1.53 -7.64 -14.20
C PRO A 418 -2.68 -6.61 -14.29
N TYR A 419 -3.85 -6.93 -13.76
CA TYR A 419 -5.06 -6.09 -13.89
C TYR A 419 -5.42 -5.33 -12.60
N ASN A 420 -4.78 -5.68 -11.49
CA ASN A 420 -5.11 -5.09 -10.20
C ASN A 420 -4.41 -3.75 -10.01
N GLY A 421 -5.20 -2.75 -9.62
CA GLY A 421 -4.73 -1.48 -9.07
C GLY A 421 -4.48 -1.56 -7.57
N HIS A 422 -4.37 -0.39 -6.94
CA HIS A 422 -4.01 -0.24 -5.54
C HIS A 422 -4.91 -1.02 -4.59
N CYS A 423 -4.31 -1.74 -3.66
CA CYS A 423 -4.97 -2.56 -2.64
C CYS A 423 -5.82 -3.74 -3.17
N ALA A 424 -5.79 -4.02 -4.47
CA ALA A 424 -6.62 -5.06 -5.07
C ALA A 424 -5.94 -6.42 -5.18
N THR A 425 -4.61 -6.49 -5.11
CA THR A 425 -3.87 -7.76 -5.21
C THR A 425 -3.87 -8.48 -3.86
N TYR A 426 -4.59 -9.59 -3.81
CA TYR A 426 -4.69 -10.39 -2.59
C TYR A 426 -3.48 -11.31 -2.44
N ASN A 427 -2.84 -11.28 -1.29
CA ASN A 427 -1.67 -12.10 -0.97
C ASN A 427 -2.10 -13.47 -0.42
N ARG A 428 -2.49 -14.38 -1.31
CA ARG A 428 -3.03 -15.70 -0.94
C ARG A 428 -2.01 -16.57 -0.22
N ALA A 429 -0.76 -16.51 -0.65
CA ALA A 429 0.32 -17.29 -0.03
C ALA A 429 0.62 -16.80 1.38
N GLY A 430 0.72 -15.48 1.57
CA GLY A 430 0.92 -14.85 2.87
C GLY A 430 -0.23 -15.11 3.84
N GLU A 431 -1.48 -14.92 3.38
CA GLU A 431 -2.66 -15.16 4.22
C GLU A 431 -2.77 -16.64 4.65
N ARG A 432 -2.46 -17.60 3.75
CA ARG A 432 -2.38 -19.03 4.14
C ARG A 432 -1.30 -19.30 5.19
N LYS A 433 -0.18 -18.57 5.14
CA LYS A 433 0.87 -18.71 6.16
C LYS A 433 0.44 -18.14 7.50
N LEU A 434 -0.27 -17.01 7.51
CA LEU A 434 -0.88 -16.46 8.71
C LEU A 434 -1.84 -17.47 9.34
N LEU A 435 -2.78 -18.02 8.55
CA LEU A 435 -3.75 -19.02 9.00
C LEU A 435 -3.08 -20.31 9.53
N ASN A 436 -1.94 -20.72 8.97
CA ASN A 436 -1.21 -21.90 9.43
C ASN A 436 -0.43 -21.67 10.73
N GLN A 437 -0.08 -20.44 11.06
CA GLN A 437 0.45 -20.09 12.38
C GLN A 437 -0.62 -20.17 13.46
N GLU A 438 -1.90 -20.07 13.05
CA GLU A 438 -3.05 -20.20 13.93
C GLU A 438 -3.39 -21.67 14.29
N ARG A 439 -2.68 -22.66 13.74
CA ARG A 439 -2.83 -24.10 14.02
C ARG A 439 -1.68 -24.62 14.83
#